data_2338e2e487b202dd6cfd9f827638bd1e
#
_entry.id   2338e2e487b202dd6cfd9f827638bd1e
#
_cell.length_a   1.000
_cell.length_b   1.000
_cell.length_c   1.000
_cell.angle_alpha   90.00
_cell.angle_beta   90.00
_cell.angle_gamma   90.00
#
_symmetry.space_group_name_H-M   'P 1'
#
loop_
_entity.id
_entity.type
_entity.pdbx_description
1 polymer ?
#
loop_
_entity_poly.entity_id
_entity_poly.type
_entity_poly.pdbx_seq_one_letter_code
_entity_poly.pdbx_strand_id
1 'polypeptide(L)'
;MNRVRFLHFLREVHFFDRTRLGRLSRAAFWSALLAHLFFLAILFIVPFETAYQLQLAPDSAFVLFWMNLFSCAVLASLIPLKRLAVRRLHDAGFSGWWLWLLFVPYIGWLVVTTLLLLPSSLSLNRYDRFADPEVRQSY
;
A
#
# COMPACT_ATOMS: atom_id res chain seq x y z
N MET A 1 -17.04 -1.95 16.87
CA MET A 1 -16.56 -1.16 15.70
C MET A 1 -17.76 -0.97 14.78
N ASN A 2 -18.30 0.27 14.66
CA ASN A 2 -19.55 0.52 13.94
C ASN A 2 -19.39 0.22 12.45
N ARG A 3 -20.40 -0.46 11.85
CA ARG A 3 -20.47 -0.76 10.39
C ARG A 3 -20.17 0.46 9.52
N VAL A 4 -20.58 1.64 9.93
CA VAL A 4 -20.35 2.91 9.23
C VAL A 4 -18.85 3.26 9.17
N ARG A 5 -18.09 3.06 10.25
CA ARG A 5 -16.63 3.29 10.27
C ARG A 5 -15.88 2.28 9.40
N PHE A 6 -16.33 1.03 9.38
CA PHE A 6 -15.71 -0.01 8.55
C PHE A 6 -15.96 0.24 7.05
N LEU A 7 -17.19 0.63 6.68
CA LEU A 7 -17.52 0.99 5.29
C LEU A 7 -16.79 2.26 4.84
N HIS A 8 -16.64 3.24 5.74
CA HIS A 8 -15.85 4.45 5.47
C HIS A 8 -14.37 4.10 5.24
N PHE A 9 -13.81 3.23 6.09
CA PHE A 9 -12.46 2.70 5.94
C PHE A 9 -12.26 1.96 4.61
N LEU A 10 -13.18 1.04 4.25
CA LEU A 10 -13.13 0.34 2.97
C LEU A 10 -13.23 1.31 1.79
N ARG A 11 -14.03 2.38 1.91
CA ARG A 11 -14.17 3.41 0.88
C ARG A 11 -12.90 4.26 0.75
N GLU A 12 -12.19 4.52 1.84
CA GLU A 12 -10.89 5.22 1.81
C GLU A 12 -9.78 4.35 1.19
N VAL A 13 -9.82 3.04 1.40
CA VAL A 13 -8.85 2.08 0.89
C VAL A 13 -9.17 1.65 -0.56
N HIS A 14 -10.33 2.01 -1.10
CA HIS A 14 -10.74 1.57 -2.44
C HIS A 14 -9.76 2.04 -3.51
N PHE A 15 -9.10 1.07 -4.11
CA PHE A 15 -8.09 1.16 -5.15
C PHE A 15 -8.52 1.93 -6.40
N PHE A 16 -9.81 2.15 -6.60
CA PHE A 16 -10.40 2.65 -7.85
C PHE A 16 -11.03 4.04 -7.76
N ASP A 17 -11.05 4.67 -6.60
CA ASP A 17 -11.66 5.99 -6.50
C ASP A 17 -10.73 7.06 -7.11
N ARG A 18 -10.98 7.37 -8.38
CA ARG A 18 -10.27 8.42 -9.15
C ARG A 18 -10.46 9.81 -8.54
N THR A 19 -11.49 10.00 -7.75
CA THR A 19 -11.89 11.30 -7.20
C THR A 19 -11.06 11.73 -5.99
N ARG A 20 -10.36 10.79 -5.33
CA ARG A 20 -9.52 11.06 -4.16
C ARG A 20 -8.02 10.87 -4.44
N LEU A 21 -7.51 11.51 -5.47
CA LEU A 21 -6.08 11.55 -5.77
C LEU A 21 -5.25 12.38 -4.75
N GLY A 22 -5.92 12.95 -3.71
CA GLY A 22 -5.29 13.88 -2.81
C GLY A 22 -4.38 13.23 -1.77
N ARG A 23 -4.93 12.91 -0.63
CA ARG A 23 -4.18 12.62 0.61
C ARG A 23 -4.62 11.29 1.22
N LEU A 24 -3.72 10.62 1.93
CA LEU A 24 -4.00 9.38 2.64
C LEU A 24 -3.43 9.46 4.06
N SER A 25 -4.30 9.28 5.07
CA SER A 25 -3.89 9.35 6.47
C SER A 25 -2.87 8.25 6.82
N ARG A 26 -2.07 8.47 7.88
CA ARG A 26 -1.10 7.47 8.36
C ARG A 26 -1.76 6.14 8.68
N ALA A 27 -2.86 6.18 9.43
CA ALA A 27 -3.57 4.97 9.84
C ALA A 27 -4.07 4.18 8.63
N ALA A 28 -4.68 4.85 7.64
CA ALA A 28 -5.17 4.21 6.43
C ALA A 28 -4.02 3.64 5.56
N PHE A 29 -2.89 4.34 5.48
CA PHE A 29 -1.71 3.84 4.75
C PHE A 29 -1.14 2.58 5.40
N TRP A 30 -0.83 2.63 6.71
CA TRP A 30 -0.18 1.52 7.39
C TRP A 30 -1.11 0.31 7.52
N SER A 31 -2.41 0.51 7.74
CA SER A 31 -3.37 -0.60 7.76
C SER A 31 -3.53 -1.26 6.40
N ALA A 32 -3.56 -0.49 5.31
CA ALA A 32 -3.62 -1.03 3.96
C ALA A 32 -2.32 -1.80 3.60
N LEU A 33 -1.16 -1.25 3.96
CA LEU A 33 0.13 -1.91 3.77
C LEU A 33 0.22 -3.24 4.55
N LEU A 34 -0.15 -3.22 5.84
CA LEU A 34 -0.14 -4.43 6.67
C LEU A 34 -1.12 -5.49 6.14
N ALA A 35 -2.33 -5.10 5.75
CA ALA A 35 -3.29 -6.02 5.16
C ALA A 35 -2.77 -6.64 3.86
N HIS A 36 -2.08 -5.84 3.04
CA HIS A 36 -1.47 -6.31 1.81
C HIS A 36 -0.31 -7.29 2.06
N LEU A 37 0.59 -6.96 3.00
CA LEU A 37 1.68 -7.85 3.39
C LEU A 37 1.17 -9.15 4.01
N PHE A 38 0.11 -9.09 4.81
CA PHE A 38 -0.55 -10.26 5.38
C PHE A 38 -1.14 -11.16 4.28
N PHE A 39 -1.78 -10.58 3.28
CA PHE A 39 -2.29 -11.33 2.13
C PHE A 39 -1.17 -12.04 1.36
N LEU A 40 -0.06 -11.34 1.06
CA LEU A 40 1.09 -11.94 0.39
C LEU A 40 1.74 -13.03 1.25
N ALA A 41 1.81 -12.83 2.58
CA ALA A 41 2.33 -13.85 3.49
C ALA A 41 1.50 -15.13 3.47
N ILE A 42 0.17 -15.02 3.48
CA ILE A 42 -0.72 -16.20 3.36
C ILE A 42 -0.51 -16.88 2.01
N LEU A 43 -0.47 -16.11 0.92
CA LEU A 43 -0.27 -16.62 -0.43
C LEU A 43 1.06 -17.36 -0.59
N PHE A 44 2.06 -17.02 0.20
CA PHE A 44 3.37 -17.70 0.22
C PHE A 44 3.39 -18.89 1.19
N ILE A 45 2.99 -18.66 2.46
CA ILE A 45 3.17 -19.62 3.56
C ILE A 45 2.29 -20.86 3.35
N VAL A 46 1.01 -20.67 2.99
CA VAL A 46 0.06 -21.80 2.89
C VAL A 46 0.48 -22.82 1.83
N PRO A 47 0.80 -22.45 0.59
CA PRO A 47 1.28 -23.43 -0.39
C PRO A 47 2.65 -24.01 -0.05
N PHE A 48 3.54 -23.20 0.53
CA PHE A 48 4.86 -23.66 0.97
C PHE A 48 4.74 -24.74 2.04
N GLU A 49 3.93 -24.50 3.07
CA GLU A 49 3.68 -25.47 4.12
C GLU A 49 3.00 -26.73 3.58
N THR A 50 2.03 -26.57 2.68
CA THR A 50 1.37 -27.72 2.01
C THR A 50 2.37 -28.58 1.23
N ALA A 51 3.26 -27.94 0.47
CA ALA A 51 4.30 -28.63 -0.30
C ALA A 51 5.27 -29.39 0.64
N TYR A 52 5.63 -28.76 1.75
CA TYR A 52 6.50 -29.36 2.78
C TYR A 52 5.86 -30.58 3.43
N GLN A 53 4.60 -30.49 3.86
CA GLN A 53 3.88 -31.61 4.51
C GLN A 53 3.67 -32.79 3.54
N LEU A 54 3.43 -32.50 2.28
CA LEU A 54 3.28 -33.53 1.23
C LEU A 54 4.61 -34.03 0.65
N GLN A 55 5.75 -33.51 1.14
CA GLN A 55 7.10 -33.84 0.69
C GLN A 55 7.24 -33.72 -0.84
N LEU A 56 6.63 -32.69 -1.42
CA LEU A 56 6.67 -32.49 -2.86
C LEU A 56 8.07 -32.07 -3.33
N ALA A 57 8.49 -32.59 -4.46
CA ALA A 57 9.74 -32.14 -5.08
C ALA A 57 9.66 -30.66 -5.48
N PRO A 58 10.78 -29.90 -5.40
CA PRO A 58 10.81 -28.47 -5.76
C PRO A 58 10.39 -28.16 -7.20
N ASP A 59 10.56 -29.12 -8.10
CA ASP A 59 10.19 -29.07 -9.52
C ASP A 59 8.79 -29.63 -9.80
N SER A 60 8.04 -30.01 -8.76
CA SER A 60 6.67 -30.46 -8.93
C SER A 60 5.78 -29.36 -9.55
N ALA A 61 4.83 -29.77 -10.38
CA ALA A 61 3.90 -28.83 -11.02
C ALA A 61 3.14 -27.95 -10.00
N PHE A 62 2.84 -28.49 -8.82
CA PHE A 62 2.20 -27.73 -7.74
C PHE A 62 3.10 -26.59 -7.25
N VAL A 63 4.37 -26.89 -6.91
CA VAL A 63 5.31 -25.88 -6.40
C VAL A 63 5.58 -24.81 -7.46
N LEU A 64 5.86 -25.22 -8.71
CA LEU A 64 6.10 -24.29 -9.80
C LEU A 64 4.90 -23.37 -10.07
N PHE A 65 3.67 -23.90 -10.07
CA PHE A 65 2.45 -23.13 -10.25
C PHE A 65 2.33 -22.05 -9.15
N TRP A 66 2.46 -22.42 -7.89
CA TRP A 66 2.31 -21.48 -6.77
C TRP A 66 3.42 -20.45 -6.70
N MET A 67 4.66 -20.81 -7.01
CA MET A 67 5.77 -19.86 -7.09
C MET A 67 5.56 -18.83 -8.19
N ASN A 68 5.09 -19.25 -9.37
CA ASN A 68 4.76 -18.32 -10.45
C ASN A 68 3.58 -17.42 -10.07
N LEU A 69 2.52 -17.95 -9.48
CA LEU A 69 1.37 -17.19 -9.02
C LEU A 69 1.79 -16.14 -7.97
N PHE A 70 2.61 -16.52 -7.00
CA PHE A 70 3.15 -15.60 -5.99
C PHE A 70 3.99 -14.49 -6.63
N SER A 71 4.88 -14.84 -7.55
CA SER A 71 5.70 -13.86 -8.28
C SER A 71 4.84 -12.86 -9.06
N CYS A 72 3.82 -13.33 -9.76
CA CYS A 72 2.85 -12.47 -10.46
C CYS A 72 2.10 -11.57 -9.47
N ALA A 73 1.67 -12.09 -8.32
CA ALA A 73 0.98 -11.32 -7.30
C ALA A 73 1.88 -10.21 -6.71
N VAL A 74 3.15 -10.51 -6.45
CA VAL A 74 4.13 -9.52 -5.99
C VAL A 74 4.32 -8.41 -7.03
N LEU A 75 4.53 -8.75 -8.29
CA LEU A 75 4.69 -7.77 -9.37
C LEU A 75 3.42 -6.92 -9.55
N ALA A 76 2.25 -7.54 -9.56
CA ALA A 76 0.97 -6.83 -9.67
C ALA A 76 0.75 -5.88 -8.49
N SER A 77 1.25 -6.23 -7.30
CA SER A 77 1.10 -5.43 -6.09
C SER A 77 1.92 -4.15 -6.08
N LEU A 78 2.95 -4.04 -6.90
CA LEU A 78 3.78 -2.82 -7.01
C LEU A 78 2.96 -1.59 -7.44
N ILE A 79 1.95 -1.79 -8.30
CA ILE A 79 1.10 -0.69 -8.79
C ILE A 79 0.27 -0.07 -7.65
N PRO A 80 -0.53 -0.86 -6.89
CA PRO A 80 -1.30 -0.32 -5.78
C PRO A 80 -0.42 0.22 -4.65
N LEU A 81 0.69 -0.46 -4.30
CA LEU A 81 1.60 0.01 -3.26
C LEU A 81 2.23 1.36 -3.61
N LYS A 82 2.68 1.54 -4.86
CA LYS A 82 3.17 2.84 -5.35
C LYS A 82 2.10 3.93 -5.19
N ARG A 83 0.85 3.66 -5.58
CA ARG A 83 -0.24 4.63 -5.45
C ARG A 83 -0.50 5.01 -4.00
N LEU A 84 -0.54 4.05 -3.08
CA LEU A 84 -0.69 4.29 -1.65
C LEU A 84 0.45 5.16 -1.11
N ALA A 85 1.70 4.83 -1.44
CA ALA A 85 2.87 5.57 -1.00
C ALA A 85 2.89 7.01 -1.55
N VAL A 86 2.55 7.22 -2.83
CA VAL A 86 2.43 8.57 -3.42
C VAL A 86 1.37 9.39 -2.68
N ARG A 87 0.17 8.83 -2.46
CA ARG A 87 -0.90 9.53 -1.74
C ARG A 87 -0.50 9.88 -0.30
N ARG A 88 0.27 9.00 0.34
CA ARG A 88 0.77 9.26 1.69
C ARG A 88 1.83 10.36 1.69
N LEU A 89 2.74 10.39 0.72
CA LEU A 89 3.71 11.49 0.57
C LEU A 89 3.01 12.82 0.31
N HIS A 90 1.97 12.83 -0.53
CA HIS A 90 1.16 14.02 -0.77
C HIS A 90 0.48 14.52 0.51
N ASP A 91 0.02 13.64 1.40
CA ASP A 91 -0.55 13.99 2.69
C ASP A 91 0.47 14.65 3.64
N ALA A 92 1.73 14.23 3.56
CA ALA A 92 2.83 14.87 4.28
C ALA A 92 3.40 16.13 3.57
N GLY A 93 2.86 16.52 2.41
CA GLY A 93 3.29 17.68 1.63
C GLY A 93 4.45 17.41 0.66
N PHE A 94 4.89 16.17 0.52
CA PHE A 94 6.01 15.78 -0.33
C PHE A 94 5.55 15.29 -1.70
N SER A 95 6.42 15.40 -2.70
CA SER A 95 6.18 14.89 -4.05
C SER A 95 6.38 13.37 -4.11
N GLY A 96 5.59 12.68 -4.95
CA GLY A 96 5.77 11.26 -5.22
C GLY A 96 7.14 10.89 -5.83
N TRP A 97 7.89 11.88 -6.33
CA TRP A 97 9.26 11.67 -6.84
C TRP A 97 10.23 11.15 -5.77
N TRP A 98 9.97 11.38 -4.50
CA TRP A 98 10.76 10.85 -3.40
C TRP A 98 10.81 9.31 -3.37
N LEU A 99 9.86 8.61 -4.00
CA LEU A 99 9.90 7.15 -4.13
C LEU A 99 11.05 6.63 -4.98
N TRP A 100 11.64 7.46 -5.84
CA TRP A 100 12.83 7.06 -6.60
C TRP A 100 14.05 6.79 -5.71
N LEU A 101 14.07 7.35 -4.49
CA LEU A 101 15.12 7.03 -3.53
C LEU A 101 15.10 5.56 -3.09
N LEU A 102 14.00 4.82 -3.27
CA LEU A 102 13.94 3.38 -2.99
C LEU A 102 14.96 2.58 -3.82
N PHE A 103 15.44 3.11 -4.94
CA PHE A 103 16.51 2.51 -5.73
C PHE A 103 17.89 2.70 -5.10
N VAL A 104 18.05 3.60 -4.11
CA VAL A 104 19.28 3.76 -3.33
C VAL A 104 19.14 2.90 -2.07
N PRO A 105 19.85 1.76 -1.97
CA PRO A 105 19.69 0.85 -0.83
C PRO A 105 20.10 1.54 0.48
N TYR A 106 19.50 1.08 1.57
CA TYR A 106 19.70 1.56 2.95
C TYR A 106 19.29 3.02 3.17
N ILE A 107 20.01 3.99 2.58
CA ILE A 107 19.74 5.43 2.78
C ILE A 107 18.38 5.81 2.21
N GLY A 108 18.07 5.38 0.98
CA GLY A 108 16.79 5.68 0.34
C GLY A 108 15.61 5.06 1.09
N TRP A 109 15.75 3.83 1.57
CA TRP A 109 14.73 3.16 2.36
C TRP A 109 14.49 3.87 3.69
N LEU A 110 15.56 4.28 4.38
CA LEU A 110 15.45 5.03 5.63
C LEU A 110 14.72 6.37 5.41
N VAL A 111 15.13 7.13 4.39
CA VAL A 111 14.53 8.43 4.08
C VAL A 111 13.05 8.27 3.71
N VAL A 112 12.73 7.38 2.77
CA VAL A 112 11.32 7.19 2.35
C VAL A 112 10.45 6.72 3.50
N THR A 113 10.92 5.78 4.32
CA THR A 113 10.17 5.30 5.49
C THR A 113 9.93 6.45 6.47
N THR A 114 10.94 7.28 6.75
CA THR A 114 10.81 8.46 7.61
C THR A 114 9.76 9.43 7.05
N LEU A 115 9.78 9.72 5.75
CA LEU A 115 8.78 10.59 5.10
C LEU A 115 7.36 10.03 5.21
N LEU A 116 7.19 8.71 5.09
CA LEU A 116 5.89 8.05 5.24
C LEU A 116 5.38 8.05 6.70
N LEU A 117 6.26 8.19 7.69
CA LEU A 117 5.92 8.31 9.10
C LEU A 117 5.56 9.73 9.54
N LEU A 118 5.95 10.77 8.78
CA LEU A 118 5.67 12.15 9.13
C LEU A 118 4.17 12.42 9.35
N PRO A 119 3.77 13.37 10.20
CA PRO A 119 2.38 13.76 10.36
C PRO A 119 1.83 14.35 9.06
N SER A 120 0.50 14.30 8.91
CA SER A 120 -0.20 14.97 7.82
C SER A 120 0.02 16.49 7.93
N SER A 121 0.26 17.18 6.81
CA SER A 121 0.38 18.63 6.80
C SER A 121 -0.95 19.25 7.20
N LEU A 122 -0.93 20.17 8.20
CA LEU A 122 -2.11 20.88 8.68
C LEU A 122 -2.54 22.03 7.75
N SER A 123 -1.65 22.47 6.88
CA SER A 123 -1.93 23.53 5.90
C SER A 123 -2.47 22.97 4.60
N LEU A 124 -3.29 23.76 3.91
CA LEU A 124 -3.67 23.52 2.53
C LEU A 124 -2.39 23.37 1.69
N ASN A 125 -2.21 22.21 1.08
CA ASN A 125 -1.07 21.98 0.22
C ASN A 125 -1.51 21.89 -1.26
N ARG A 126 -0.56 21.96 -2.18
CA ARG A 126 -0.84 21.94 -3.64
C ARG A 126 -1.63 20.71 -4.11
N TYR A 127 -1.69 19.64 -3.33
CA TYR A 127 -2.40 18.41 -3.64
C TYR A 127 -3.87 18.44 -3.18
N ASP A 128 -4.27 19.42 -2.39
CA ASP A 128 -5.66 19.62 -1.95
C ASP A 128 -6.56 20.19 -3.06
N ARG A 129 -5.99 20.62 -4.18
CA ARG A 129 -6.77 21.08 -5.36
C ARG A 129 -7.66 19.99 -5.94
N PHE A 130 -7.37 18.74 -5.66
CA PHE A 130 -8.13 17.58 -6.09
C PHE A 130 -9.04 17.02 -5.00
N ALA A 131 -9.07 17.65 -3.83
CA ALA A 131 -10.01 17.31 -2.76
C ALA A 131 -11.39 17.87 -3.07
N ASP A 132 -12.40 17.12 -2.64
CA ASP A 132 -13.81 17.48 -2.78
C ASP A 132 -14.06 18.91 -2.22
N PRO A 133 -14.83 19.78 -2.93
CA PRO A 133 -15.12 21.13 -2.45
C PRO A 133 -15.70 21.20 -1.04
N GLU A 134 -16.48 20.18 -0.64
CA GLU A 134 -17.06 20.07 0.71
C GLU A 134 -15.99 19.90 1.81
N VAL A 135 -14.91 19.17 1.51
CA VAL A 135 -13.76 19.00 2.44
C VAL A 135 -12.99 20.29 2.57
N ARG A 136 -12.99 21.14 1.53
CA ARG A 136 -12.32 22.43 1.52
C ARG A 136 -12.94 23.46 2.47
N GLN A 137 -14.25 23.35 2.74
CA GLN A 137 -14.99 24.28 3.60
C GLN A 137 -14.93 23.90 5.08
N SER A 138 -14.38 22.72 5.43
CA SER A 138 -14.28 22.22 6.81
C SER A 138 -12.92 22.54 7.49
N TYR A 139 -12.02 23.25 6.81
CA TYR A 139 -10.76 23.76 7.32
C TYR A 139 -10.75 25.30 7.27
#